data_6e6707df1d634563e8228cc277ad9652
#
_entry.id   6e6707df1d634563e8228cc277ad9652
#
_cell.length_a   1.000
_cell.length_b   1.000
_cell.length_c   1.000
_cell.angle_alpha   90.00
_cell.angle_beta   90.00
_cell.angle_gamma   90.00
#
_symmetry.space_group_name_H-M   'P 1'
#
loop_
_entity.id
_entity.type
_entity.pdbx_description
1 polymer ?
#
loop_
_entity_poly.entity_id
_entity_poly.type
_entity_poly.pdbx_seq_one_letter_code
_entity_poly.pdbx_strand_id
1 'polypeptide(L)'
;MLKSNNTQSLNQCQDISEILDFSILKGRLATYCKSELAKRLCLSLCPLEDLEQTNKALDITSEATQLIRDNITIPSHLNTDVIDNIHLINLDNILTAPQLKYFSDFAYSITQIKNTLKVEEYPYINRLVTSLPDLEHLKILIDSSI
;
A
#
# COMPACT_ATOMS: atom_id res chain seq x y z
N MET A 1 -3.97 14.31 27.70
CA MET A 1 -5.06 13.33 27.86
C MET A 1 -5.33 12.52 26.58
N LEU A 2 -4.32 12.17 25.78
CA LEU A 2 -4.47 11.50 24.48
C LEU A 2 -3.76 10.13 24.40
N LYS A 3 -3.23 9.60 25.49
CA LYS A 3 -2.49 8.31 25.51
C LYS A 3 -3.30 7.10 25.98
N SER A 4 -4.49 7.27 26.58
CA SER A 4 -5.24 6.14 27.14
C SER A 4 -6.15 5.42 26.13
N ASN A 5 -6.60 6.09 25.06
CA ASN A 5 -7.49 5.47 24.06
C ASN A 5 -6.78 4.49 23.14
N ASN A 6 -5.48 4.69 22.88
CA ASN A 6 -4.71 3.85 21.96
C ASN A 6 -4.36 2.46 22.55
N THR A 7 -4.25 2.36 23.87
CA THR A 7 -3.93 1.10 24.55
C THR A 7 -5.16 0.21 24.71
N GLN A 8 -6.35 0.79 24.88
CA GLN A 8 -7.60 0.03 24.95
C GLN A 8 -8.00 -0.57 23.61
N SER A 9 -7.86 0.18 22.51
CA SER A 9 -8.17 -0.31 21.17
C SER A 9 -7.19 -1.41 20.71
N LEU A 10 -5.92 -1.33 21.10
CA LEU A 10 -4.93 -2.38 20.82
C LEU A 10 -5.24 -3.69 21.57
N ASN A 11 -5.66 -3.60 22.84
CA ASN A 11 -6.04 -4.77 23.63
C ASN A 11 -7.32 -5.42 23.10
N GLN A 12 -8.33 -4.63 22.72
CA GLN A 12 -9.55 -5.16 22.09
C GLN A 12 -9.28 -5.83 20.73
N CYS A 13 -8.38 -5.28 19.94
CA CYS A 13 -7.97 -5.88 18.68
C CYS A 13 -7.27 -7.24 18.89
N GLN A 14 -6.45 -7.38 19.93
CA GLN A 14 -5.80 -8.65 20.29
C GLN A 14 -6.81 -9.70 20.75
N ASP A 15 -7.73 -9.34 21.64
CA ASP A 15 -8.76 -10.25 22.16
C ASP A 15 -9.67 -10.79 21.05
N ILE A 16 -10.13 -9.92 20.12
CA ILE A 16 -10.96 -10.33 18.99
C ILE A 16 -10.15 -11.20 18.01
N SER A 17 -8.89 -10.90 17.81
CA SER A 17 -7.99 -11.64 16.93
C SER A 17 -7.76 -13.07 17.38
N GLU A 18 -7.71 -13.31 18.69
CA GLU A 18 -7.55 -14.64 19.27
C GLU A 18 -8.85 -15.45 19.24
N ILE A 19 -9.99 -14.82 19.58
CA ILE A 19 -11.30 -15.52 19.66
C ILE A 19 -11.76 -16.01 18.27
N LEU A 20 -11.46 -15.28 17.20
CA LEU A 20 -11.96 -15.56 15.84
C LEU A 20 -10.91 -16.21 14.93
N ASP A 21 -9.77 -16.67 15.43
CA ASP A 21 -8.65 -17.14 14.61
C ASP A 21 -8.25 -16.14 13.50
N PHE A 22 -8.48 -14.84 13.76
CA PHE A 22 -8.26 -13.76 12.79
C PHE A 22 -6.79 -13.65 12.37
N SER A 23 -5.88 -14.05 13.25
CA SER A 23 -4.45 -14.16 12.96
C SER A 23 -4.15 -15.15 11.83
N ILE A 24 -4.86 -16.29 11.79
CA ILE A 24 -4.73 -17.30 10.72
C ILE A 24 -5.24 -16.73 9.39
N LEU A 25 -6.39 -16.04 9.44
CA LEU A 25 -6.96 -15.40 8.25
C LEU A 25 -6.01 -14.34 7.69
N LYS A 26 -5.45 -13.44 8.53
CA LYS A 26 -4.45 -12.45 8.15
C LYS A 26 -3.21 -13.10 7.55
N GLY A 27 -2.74 -14.20 8.16
CA GLY A 27 -1.60 -14.96 7.63
C GLY A 27 -1.85 -15.51 6.23
N ARG A 28 -3.03 -16.10 6.00
CA ARG A 28 -3.43 -16.55 4.65
C ARG A 28 -3.54 -15.38 3.66
N LEU A 29 -4.17 -14.28 4.06
CA LEU A 29 -4.30 -13.10 3.21
C LEU A 29 -2.93 -12.51 2.84
N ALA A 30 -1.99 -12.49 3.77
CA ALA A 30 -0.63 -12.02 3.55
C ALA A 30 0.13 -12.82 2.47
N THR A 31 -0.22 -14.10 2.24
CA THR A 31 0.41 -14.91 1.18
C THR A 31 0.05 -14.42 -0.23
N TYR A 32 -1.04 -13.70 -0.40
CA TYR A 32 -1.45 -13.10 -1.68
C TYR A 32 -0.83 -11.72 -1.92
N CYS A 33 -0.22 -11.13 -0.89
CA CYS A 33 0.41 -9.81 -1.02
C CYS A 33 1.71 -9.90 -1.81
N LYS A 34 1.89 -9.01 -2.78
CA LYS A 34 3.07 -8.98 -3.67
C LYS A 34 4.24 -8.15 -3.13
N SER A 35 4.00 -7.24 -2.18
CA SER A 35 5.04 -6.41 -1.56
C SER A 35 5.12 -6.64 -0.07
N GLU A 36 6.29 -6.43 0.52
CA GLU A 36 6.48 -6.55 1.98
C GLU A 36 5.64 -5.52 2.74
N LEU A 37 5.50 -4.31 2.20
CA LEU A 37 4.62 -3.29 2.78
C LEU A 37 3.17 -3.78 2.85
N ALA A 38 2.65 -4.36 1.76
CA ALA A 38 1.29 -4.91 1.74
C ALA A 38 1.13 -6.06 2.74
N LYS A 39 2.14 -6.94 2.90
CA LYS A 39 2.13 -7.99 3.91
C LYS A 39 2.07 -7.41 5.33
N ARG A 40 2.92 -6.43 5.64
CA ARG A 40 2.92 -5.75 6.95
C ARG A 40 1.56 -5.11 7.24
N LEU A 41 0.98 -4.39 6.26
CA LEU A 41 -0.34 -3.78 6.39
C LEU A 41 -1.43 -4.85 6.60
N CYS A 42 -1.39 -5.95 5.86
CA CYS A 42 -2.32 -7.05 6.00
C CYS A 42 -2.25 -7.70 7.39
N LEU A 43 -1.05 -7.95 7.90
CA LEU A 43 -0.84 -8.53 9.24
C LEU A 43 -1.25 -7.58 10.37
N SER A 44 -1.20 -6.26 10.14
CA SER A 44 -1.62 -5.23 11.09
C SER A 44 -3.11 -4.90 11.06
N LEU A 45 -3.90 -5.56 10.19
CA LEU A 45 -5.35 -5.33 10.12
C LEU A 45 -6.03 -5.58 11.46
N CYS A 46 -6.89 -4.65 11.81
CA CYS A 46 -7.79 -4.73 12.96
C CYS A 46 -9.23 -4.47 12.51
N PRO A 47 -10.22 -4.97 13.25
CA PRO A 47 -11.62 -4.62 13.02
C PRO A 47 -11.81 -3.10 13.07
N LEU A 48 -12.64 -2.59 12.18
CA LEU A 48 -13.01 -1.17 12.17
C LEU A 48 -14.20 -0.98 13.12
N GLU A 49 -14.15 0.05 13.96
CA GLU A 49 -15.19 0.37 14.93
C GLU A 49 -16.31 1.23 14.34
N ASP A 50 -16.01 1.93 13.24
CA ASP A 50 -16.93 2.86 12.60
C ASP A 50 -17.58 2.24 11.36
N LEU A 51 -18.92 2.29 11.31
CA LEU A 51 -19.71 1.73 10.22
C LEU A 51 -19.42 2.42 8.87
N GLU A 52 -19.21 3.73 8.87
CA GLU A 52 -18.91 4.47 7.64
C GLU A 52 -17.55 4.06 7.06
N GLN A 53 -16.53 3.94 7.92
CA GLN A 53 -15.22 3.45 7.52
C GLN A 53 -15.26 2.00 7.04
N THR A 54 -16.07 1.16 7.70
CA THR A 54 -16.26 -0.23 7.30
C THR A 54 -16.88 -0.32 5.91
N ASN A 55 -17.97 0.41 5.66
CA ASN A 55 -18.63 0.41 4.37
C ASN A 55 -17.68 0.91 3.26
N LYS A 56 -16.94 1.99 3.51
CA LYS A 56 -15.95 2.50 2.56
C LYS A 56 -14.86 1.47 2.24
N ALA A 57 -14.38 0.73 3.24
CA ALA A 57 -13.38 -0.33 3.02
C ALA A 57 -13.96 -1.49 2.20
N LEU A 58 -15.23 -1.85 2.43
CA LEU A 58 -15.95 -2.85 1.64
C LEU A 58 -16.16 -2.40 0.19
N ASP A 59 -16.51 -1.14 -0.04
CA ASP A 59 -16.68 -0.59 -1.37
C ASP A 59 -15.36 -0.63 -2.16
N ILE A 60 -14.24 -0.19 -1.56
CA ILE A 60 -12.91 -0.28 -2.17
C ILE A 60 -12.56 -1.74 -2.50
N THR A 61 -12.86 -2.66 -1.60
CA THR A 61 -12.59 -4.09 -1.81
C THR A 61 -13.44 -4.67 -2.94
N SER A 62 -14.69 -4.22 -3.04
CA SER A 62 -15.61 -4.61 -4.12
C SER A 62 -15.11 -4.11 -5.48
N GLU A 63 -14.69 -2.85 -5.58
CA GLU A 63 -14.09 -2.31 -6.80
C GLU A 63 -12.80 -3.05 -7.18
N ALA A 64 -11.92 -3.33 -6.22
CA ALA A 64 -10.70 -4.11 -6.45
C ALA A 64 -11.00 -5.52 -6.98
N THR A 65 -12.05 -6.16 -6.44
CA THR A 65 -12.51 -7.47 -6.91
C THR A 65 -13.04 -7.40 -8.35
N GLN A 66 -13.77 -6.33 -8.68
CA GLN A 66 -14.29 -6.13 -10.02
C GLN A 66 -13.17 -5.88 -11.04
N LEU A 67 -12.16 -5.08 -10.70
CA LEU A 67 -10.96 -4.89 -11.54
C LEU A 67 -10.32 -6.23 -11.93
N ILE A 68 -10.19 -7.15 -10.97
CA ILE A 68 -9.61 -8.47 -11.23
C ILE A 68 -10.52 -9.27 -12.18
N ARG A 69 -11.84 -9.21 -12.02
CA ARG A 69 -12.80 -9.89 -12.90
C ARG A 69 -12.76 -9.33 -14.33
N ASP A 70 -12.54 -8.03 -14.47
CA ASP A 70 -12.42 -7.35 -15.76
C ASP A 70 -11.01 -7.49 -16.37
N ASN A 71 -10.18 -8.36 -15.77
CA ASN A 71 -8.81 -8.66 -16.21
C ASN A 71 -7.88 -7.42 -16.25
N ILE A 72 -8.20 -6.39 -15.46
CA ILE A 72 -7.32 -5.23 -15.30
C ILE A 72 -6.22 -5.61 -14.31
N THR A 73 -5.01 -5.77 -14.83
CA THR A 73 -3.86 -6.12 -14.00
C THR A 73 -3.19 -4.87 -13.47
N ILE A 74 -3.08 -4.78 -12.13
CA ILE A 74 -2.32 -3.70 -11.48
C ILE A 74 -0.83 -3.98 -11.68
N PRO A 75 -0.07 -3.08 -12.33
CA PRO A 75 1.37 -3.23 -12.46
C PRO A 75 2.02 -3.25 -11.07
N SER A 76 2.61 -4.37 -10.68
CA SER A 76 3.23 -4.54 -9.37
C SER A 76 4.68 -4.97 -9.53
N HIS A 77 5.54 -4.02 -9.86
CA HIS A 77 6.99 -4.22 -9.88
C HIS A 77 7.67 -3.78 -8.58
N LEU A 78 6.87 -3.51 -7.54
CA LEU A 78 7.32 -3.01 -6.23
C LEU A 78 7.85 -4.17 -5.36
N ASN A 79 8.86 -4.88 -5.84
CA ASN A 79 9.49 -5.97 -5.08
C ASN A 79 10.46 -5.47 -3.99
N THR A 80 10.67 -4.16 -3.89
CA THR A 80 11.67 -3.57 -2.99
C THR A 80 11.02 -2.73 -1.92
N ASP A 81 11.50 -2.84 -0.71
CA ASP A 81 11.06 -2.02 0.40
C ASP A 81 11.64 -0.59 0.26
N VAL A 82 10.91 0.25 -0.48
CA VAL A 82 11.30 1.65 -0.71
C VAL A 82 11.40 2.41 0.61
N ILE A 83 10.65 1.98 1.64
CA ILE A 83 10.62 2.64 2.95
C ILE A 83 11.99 2.58 3.62
N ASP A 84 12.66 1.43 3.59
CA ASP A 84 13.99 1.28 4.19
C ASP A 84 15.01 2.19 3.49
N ASN A 85 14.89 2.36 2.17
CA ASN A 85 15.74 3.29 1.41
C ASN A 85 15.42 4.77 1.69
N ILE A 86 14.14 5.13 1.94
CA ILE A 86 13.76 6.49 2.35
C ILE A 86 14.36 6.83 3.71
N HIS A 87 14.43 5.88 4.64
CA HIS A 87 15.10 6.11 5.92
C HIS A 87 16.59 6.44 5.77
N LEU A 88 17.28 5.84 4.79
CA LEU A 88 18.68 6.16 4.51
C LEU A 88 18.87 7.61 4.03
N ILE A 89 17.95 8.12 3.22
CA ILE A 89 17.98 9.53 2.77
C ILE A 89 17.82 10.48 3.95
N ASN A 90 16.90 10.18 4.86
CA ASN A 90 16.64 11.00 6.05
C ASN A 90 17.83 11.06 7.02
N LEU A 91 18.80 10.17 6.89
CA LEU A 91 20.04 10.14 7.68
C LEU A 91 21.22 10.83 6.97
N ASP A 92 20.97 11.65 5.96
CA ASP A 92 21.98 12.33 5.13
C ASP A 92 23.02 11.38 4.50
N ASN A 93 22.63 10.14 4.25
CA ASN A 93 23.47 9.17 3.58
C ASN A 93 23.49 9.40 2.07
N ILE A 94 24.65 9.19 1.46
CA ILE A 94 24.78 9.19 0.00
C ILE A 94 24.25 7.87 -0.54
N LEU A 95 23.27 7.94 -1.44
CA LEU A 95 22.73 6.77 -2.10
C LEU A 95 23.68 6.24 -3.18
N THR A 96 23.81 4.93 -3.24
CA THR A 96 24.52 4.24 -4.31
C THR A 96 23.66 4.18 -5.58
N ALA A 97 24.30 3.99 -6.75
CA ALA A 97 23.56 3.86 -8.03
C ALA A 97 22.49 2.74 -8.01
N PRO A 98 22.70 1.54 -7.43
CA PRO A 98 21.64 0.55 -7.27
C PRO A 98 20.45 1.06 -6.42
N GLN A 99 20.73 1.81 -5.34
CA GLN A 99 19.65 2.38 -4.51
C GLN A 99 18.87 3.45 -5.26
N LEU A 100 19.54 4.32 -6.03
CA LEU A 100 18.87 5.29 -6.91
C LEU A 100 18.01 4.58 -7.95
N LYS A 101 18.49 3.48 -8.52
CA LYS A 101 17.70 2.69 -9.48
C LYS A 101 16.40 2.18 -8.90
N TYR A 102 16.37 1.78 -7.61
CA TYR A 102 15.11 1.40 -6.94
C TYR A 102 14.08 2.54 -6.91
N PHE A 103 14.51 3.77 -6.66
CA PHE A 103 13.61 4.92 -6.70
C PHE A 103 13.10 5.22 -8.11
N SER A 104 13.94 5.06 -9.13
CA SER A 104 13.52 5.17 -10.54
C SER A 104 12.46 4.12 -10.89
N ASP A 105 12.67 2.85 -10.52
CA ASP A 105 11.74 1.75 -10.78
C ASP A 105 10.43 1.93 -9.99
N PHE A 106 10.50 2.48 -8.76
CA PHE A 106 9.33 2.85 -8.00
C PHE A 106 8.53 3.96 -8.68
N ALA A 107 9.19 5.04 -9.09
CA ALA A 107 8.57 6.15 -9.82
C ALA A 107 7.89 5.67 -11.11
N TYR A 108 8.56 4.80 -11.86
CA TYR A 108 8.00 4.16 -13.04
C TYR A 108 6.73 3.36 -12.72
N SER A 109 6.75 2.56 -11.66
CA SER A 109 5.59 1.76 -11.23
C SER A 109 4.39 2.64 -10.87
N ILE A 110 4.60 3.77 -10.17
CA ILE A 110 3.54 4.74 -9.87
C ILE A 110 2.94 5.32 -11.15
N THR A 111 3.77 5.69 -12.12
CA THR A 111 3.31 6.20 -13.43
C THR A 111 2.50 5.13 -14.18
N GLN A 112 2.94 3.87 -14.17
CA GLN A 112 2.20 2.76 -14.79
C GLN A 112 0.85 2.54 -14.11
N ILE A 113 0.78 2.56 -12.78
CA ILE A 113 -0.47 2.44 -12.02
C ILE A 113 -1.44 3.56 -12.42
N LYS A 114 -0.97 4.82 -12.47
CA LYS A 114 -1.79 5.96 -12.86
C LYS A 114 -2.35 5.81 -14.27
N ASN A 115 -1.56 5.30 -15.21
CA ASN A 115 -1.99 5.13 -16.60
C ASN A 115 -2.96 3.95 -16.78
N THR A 116 -2.76 2.86 -16.02
CA THR A 116 -3.58 1.64 -16.13
C THR A 116 -4.93 1.80 -15.41
N LEU A 117 -4.96 2.48 -14.26
CA LEU A 117 -6.14 2.54 -13.38
C LEU A 117 -6.92 3.86 -13.51
N LYS A 118 -6.71 4.65 -14.55
CA LYS A 118 -7.58 5.79 -14.89
C LYS A 118 -8.91 5.29 -15.45
N VAL A 119 -9.72 4.66 -14.62
CA VAL A 119 -10.99 4.07 -15.03
C VAL A 119 -12.12 4.72 -14.24
N GLU A 120 -12.98 5.47 -14.91
CA GLU A 120 -14.10 6.21 -14.28
C GLU A 120 -15.12 5.28 -13.62
N GLU A 121 -15.16 4.02 -14.04
CA GLU A 121 -16.08 3.00 -13.53
C GLU A 121 -15.78 2.58 -12.08
N TYR A 122 -14.59 2.92 -11.54
CA TYR A 122 -14.14 2.56 -10.19
C TYR A 122 -13.83 3.81 -9.36
N PRO A 123 -14.85 4.51 -8.84
CA PRO A 123 -14.68 5.84 -8.25
C PRO A 123 -13.77 5.87 -7.01
N TYR A 124 -13.79 4.85 -6.17
CA TYR A 124 -12.90 4.80 -5.00
C TYR A 124 -11.45 4.56 -5.40
N ILE A 125 -11.21 3.61 -6.30
CA ILE A 125 -9.86 3.32 -6.82
C ILE A 125 -9.34 4.51 -7.62
N ASN A 126 -10.17 5.11 -8.48
CA ASN A 126 -9.79 6.30 -9.24
C ASN A 126 -9.39 7.47 -8.32
N ARG A 127 -10.09 7.66 -7.20
CA ARG A 127 -9.70 8.66 -6.19
C ARG A 127 -8.34 8.37 -5.59
N LEU A 128 -8.04 7.11 -5.25
CA LEU A 128 -6.72 6.71 -4.75
C LEU A 128 -5.64 6.97 -5.79
N VAL A 129 -5.86 6.59 -7.03
CA VAL A 129 -4.92 6.76 -8.14
C VAL A 129 -4.66 8.23 -8.45
N THR A 130 -5.70 9.08 -8.45
CA THR A 130 -5.56 10.51 -8.68
C THR A 130 -4.82 11.23 -7.55
N SER A 131 -4.82 10.68 -6.34
CA SER A 131 -4.05 11.22 -5.21
C SER A 131 -2.56 10.90 -5.28
N LEU A 132 -2.13 9.97 -6.14
CA LEU A 132 -0.71 9.63 -6.31
C LEU A 132 0.06 10.78 -6.94
N PRO A 133 1.28 11.09 -6.45
CA PRO A 133 2.12 12.15 -7.01
C PRO A 133 2.55 11.81 -8.43
N ASP A 134 2.91 12.85 -9.19
CA ASP A 134 3.62 12.69 -10.45
C ASP A 134 5.12 12.59 -10.16
N LEU A 135 5.71 11.45 -10.49
CA LEU A 135 7.11 11.14 -10.26
C LEU A 135 7.92 11.00 -11.56
N GLU A 136 7.36 11.35 -12.70
CA GLU A 136 8.03 11.21 -14.00
C GLU A 136 9.31 12.03 -14.07
N HIS A 137 9.26 13.28 -13.60
CA HIS A 137 10.44 14.16 -13.55
C HIS A 137 11.54 13.59 -12.64
N LEU A 138 11.17 13.03 -11.48
CA LEU A 138 12.13 12.38 -10.58
C LEU A 138 12.82 11.19 -11.26
N LYS A 139 12.03 10.36 -11.96
CA LYS A 139 12.56 9.22 -12.72
C LYS A 139 13.58 9.66 -13.76
N ILE A 140 13.25 10.70 -14.57
CA ILE A 140 14.16 11.22 -15.60
C ILE A 140 15.46 11.73 -14.98
N LEU A 141 15.39 12.48 -13.88
CA LEU A 141 16.58 12.97 -13.17
C LEU A 141 17.49 11.84 -12.71
N ILE A 142 16.92 10.81 -12.09
CA ILE A 142 17.69 9.65 -11.61
C ILE A 142 18.32 8.92 -12.80
N ASP A 143 17.54 8.58 -13.83
CA ASP A 143 18.03 7.81 -15.00
C ASP A 143 19.10 8.57 -15.79
N SER A 144 19.12 9.90 -15.71
CA SER A 144 20.17 10.71 -16.34
C SER A 144 21.44 10.85 -15.48
N SER A 145 21.38 10.43 -14.21
CA SER A 145 22.47 10.59 -13.23
C SER A 145 23.25 9.28 -12.97
N ILE A 146 22.72 8.17 -13.44
CA ILE A 146 23.30 6.83 -13.35
C ILE A 146 23.49 6.29 -14.76
#